data_3bc16ee95b62e5ce2abb07b888479a91
#
_entry.id   3bc16ee95b62e5ce2abb07b888479a91
#
_cell.length_a   1.000
_cell.length_b   1.000
_cell.length_c   1.000
_cell.angle_alpha   90.00
_cell.angle_beta   90.00
_cell.angle_gamma   90.00
#
_symmetry.space_group_name_H-M   'P 1'
#
loop_
_entity.id
_entity.type
_entity.pdbx_description
1 polymer ?
#
loop_
_entity_poly.entity_id
_entity_poly.type
_entity_poly.pdbx_seq_one_letter_code
_entity_poly.pdbx_strand_id
1 'polypeptide(L)'
;MDTQTLADRWAQIRRRVDDASRAAGRDPAEVTILPVRKTFGREVSGAGVALGMRRFGGNKVQEIRDKATPLADCGIDWVMIGHLQTNKAKDVARLASEVQSLDRPALAEALDRRLQHEGRAIDVLVQVKTSPEPSKYGLPPEQLSEFLDRLRRYDTLRVRGLMTLAILSTEPAEVRGCFRLLRELRDQAVAQGHDLPTLSMGMSGDFPLAIAEGATEVRIGTAIFGKRPYPDSYYWPESPVKS
;
A
#
# COMPACT_ATOMS: atom_id res chain seq x y z
N MET A 1 26.14 -14.33 9.09
CA MET A 1 25.84 -13.72 7.78
C MET A 1 24.57 -14.36 7.27
N ASP A 2 23.57 -13.56 6.90
CA ASP A 2 22.34 -14.08 6.30
C ASP A 2 22.66 -14.50 4.86
N THR A 3 22.84 -15.80 4.63
CA THR A 3 23.20 -16.38 3.31
C THR A 3 21.98 -16.55 2.40
N GLN A 4 20.79 -16.16 2.86
CA GLN A 4 19.55 -16.35 2.12
C GLN A 4 19.44 -15.34 0.96
N THR A 5 19.26 -15.84 -0.24
CA THR A 5 19.11 -15.00 -1.45
C THR A 5 17.76 -14.29 -1.49
N LEU A 6 17.62 -13.26 -2.36
CA LEU A 6 16.34 -12.64 -2.63
C LEU A 6 15.29 -13.64 -3.15
N ALA A 7 15.73 -14.57 -4.01
CA ALA A 7 14.87 -15.62 -4.55
C ALA A 7 14.32 -16.53 -3.45
N ASP A 8 15.18 -16.97 -2.52
CA ASP A 8 14.76 -17.83 -1.41
C ASP A 8 13.75 -17.12 -0.50
N ARG A 9 14.03 -15.87 -0.14
CA ARG A 9 13.12 -15.07 0.68
C ARG A 9 11.77 -14.82 -0.03
N TRP A 10 11.81 -14.53 -1.33
CA TRP A 10 10.59 -14.37 -2.12
C TRP A 10 9.76 -15.66 -2.15
N ALA A 11 10.41 -16.80 -2.44
CA ALA A 11 9.73 -18.11 -2.44
C ALA A 11 9.17 -18.46 -1.06
N GLN A 12 9.89 -18.15 0.01
CA GLN A 12 9.43 -18.36 1.38
C GLN A 12 8.20 -17.52 1.71
N ILE A 13 8.21 -16.22 1.34
CA ILE A 13 7.08 -15.34 1.59
C ILE A 13 5.86 -15.78 0.79
N ARG A 14 6.00 -16.16 -0.47
CA ARG A 14 4.89 -16.69 -1.27
C ARG A 14 4.27 -17.90 -0.60
N ARG A 15 5.07 -18.89 -0.20
CA ARG A 15 4.56 -20.07 0.52
C ARG A 15 3.79 -19.67 1.78
N ARG A 16 4.32 -18.75 2.59
CA ARG A 16 3.64 -18.28 3.81
C ARG A 16 2.30 -17.58 3.52
N VAL A 17 2.20 -16.82 2.45
CA VAL A 17 0.94 -16.20 2.00
C VAL A 17 -0.04 -17.27 1.55
N ASP A 18 0.42 -18.23 0.75
CA ASP A 18 -0.39 -19.36 0.27
C ASP A 18 -0.94 -20.20 1.45
N ASP A 19 -0.08 -20.50 2.44
CA ASP A 19 -0.47 -21.26 3.63
C ASP A 19 -1.47 -20.49 4.49
N ALA A 20 -1.27 -19.19 4.68
CA ALA A 20 -2.22 -18.33 5.39
C ALA A 20 -3.58 -18.24 4.68
N SER A 21 -3.58 -18.20 3.34
CA SER A 21 -4.81 -18.20 2.53
C SER A 21 -5.57 -19.51 2.70
N ARG A 22 -4.89 -20.65 2.56
CA ARG A 22 -5.51 -21.97 2.77
C ARG A 22 -6.04 -22.14 4.19
N ALA A 23 -5.28 -21.69 5.20
CA ALA A 23 -5.71 -21.73 6.61
C ALA A 23 -6.97 -20.89 6.86
N ALA A 24 -7.18 -19.84 6.06
CA ALA A 24 -8.38 -19.01 6.07
C ALA A 24 -9.52 -19.54 5.18
N GLY A 25 -9.36 -20.72 4.57
CA GLY A 25 -10.35 -21.31 3.65
C GLY A 25 -10.46 -20.56 2.31
N ARG A 26 -9.40 -19.85 1.89
CA ARG A 26 -9.37 -19.00 0.68
C ARG A 26 -8.43 -19.56 -0.38
N ASP A 27 -8.71 -19.26 -1.64
CA ASP A 27 -7.77 -19.53 -2.72
C ASP A 27 -6.54 -18.61 -2.60
N PRO A 28 -5.31 -19.15 -2.55
CA PRO A 28 -4.08 -18.34 -2.59
C PRO A 28 -4.02 -17.37 -3.77
N ALA A 29 -4.66 -17.66 -4.89
CA ALA A 29 -4.71 -16.78 -6.07
C ALA A 29 -5.47 -15.46 -5.81
N GLU A 30 -6.31 -15.39 -4.77
CA GLU A 30 -7.02 -14.19 -4.39
C GLU A 30 -6.14 -13.14 -3.68
N VAL A 31 -4.93 -13.55 -3.23
CA VAL A 31 -4.06 -12.68 -2.43
C VAL A 31 -2.79 -12.35 -3.20
N THR A 32 -2.63 -11.08 -3.52
CA THR A 32 -1.42 -10.56 -4.16
C THR A 32 -0.43 -10.03 -3.12
N ILE A 33 0.86 -10.10 -3.45
CA ILE A 33 1.92 -9.48 -2.65
C ILE A 33 2.40 -8.23 -3.37
N LEU A 34 2.34 -7.08 -2.69
CA LEU A 34 3.00 -5.87 -3.11
C LEU A 34 4.37 -5.79 -2.40
N PRO A 35 5.49 -6.04 -3.12
CA PRO A 35 6.82 -5.85 -2.56
C PRO A 35 7.06 -4.40 -2.22
N VAL A 36 7.34 -4.10 -0.94
CA VAL A 36 7.58 -2.73 -0.46
C VAL A 36 9.06 -2.48 -0.33
N ARG A 37 9.57 -1.54 -1.11
CA ARG A 37 10.98 -1.29 -1.23
C ARG A 37 11.36 0.09 -0.71
N LYS A 38 12.20 0.14 0.33
CA LYS A 38 12.55 1.42 0.98
C LYS A 38 13.92 1.99 0.58
N THR A 39 15.00 1.19 0.41
CA THR A 39 16.37 1.77 0.31
C THR A 39 17.39 0.94 -0.48
N PHE A 40 17.01 0.09 -1.40
CA PHE A 40 17.98 -0.74 -2.12
C PHE A 40 18.26 -0.22 -3.54
N GLY A 41 19.50 -0.36 -4.01
CA GLY A 41 19.99 0.10 -5.31
C GLY A 41 19.33 -0.57 -6.53
N ARG A 42 19.72 -0.14 -7.72
CA ARG A 42 19.22 -0.61 -9.01
C ARG A 42 19.30 -2.15 -9.18
N GLU A 43 20.38 -2.75 -8.69
CA GLU A 43 20.64 -4.21 -8.80
C GLU A 43 19.54 -5.06 -8.19
N VAL A 44 19.06 -4.69 -6.98
CA VAL A 44 18.00 -5.43 -6.28
C VAL A 44 16.64 -5.29 -6.98
N SER A 45 16.37 -4.17 -7.70
CA SER A 45 15.15 -4.04 -8.51
C SER A 45 15.20 -4.95 -9.73
N GLY A 46 16.33 -4.98 -10.42
CA GLY A 46 16.55 -5.87 -11.55
C GLY A 46 16.37 -7.34 -11.15
N ALA A 47 16.93 -7.73 -10.00
CA ALA A 47 16.75 -9.08 -9.46
C ALA A 47 15.26 -9.37 -9.12
N GLY A 48 14.53 -8.42 -8.56
CA GLY A 48 13.09 -8.56 -8.31
C GLY A 48 12.29 -8.71 -9.61
N VAL A 49 12.60 -7.91 -10.62
CA VAL A 49 11.98 -8.02 -11.96
C VAL A 49 12.24 -9.38 -12.59
N ALA A 50 13.48 -9.90 -12.46
CA ALA A 50 13.82 -11.25 -12.94
C ALA A 50 13.03 -12.36 -12.21
N LEU A 51 12.60 -12.12 -10.98
CA LEU A 51 11.71 -13.00 -10.21
C LEU A 51 10.22 -12.78 -10.50
N GLY A 52 9.88 -11.98 -11.49
CA GLY A 52 8.51 -11.71 -11.91
C GLY A 52 7.81 -10.59 -11.15
N MET A 53 8.48 -9.88 -10.27
CA MET A 53 7.90 -8.70 -9.60
C MET A 53 7.77 -7.56 -10.62
N ARG A 54 6.57 -7.02 -10.76
CA ARG A 54 6.31 -5.87 -11.67
C ARG A 54 5.81 -4.64 -10.94
N ARG A 55 5.12 -4.81 -9.81
CA ARG A 55 4.62 -3.73 -8.96
C ARG A 55 5.51 -3.58 -7.73
N PHE A 56 5.85 -2.34 -7.35
CA PHE A 56 6.67 -2.05 -6.17
C PHE A 56 6.09 -0.88 -5.38
N GLY A 57 5.88 -1.10 -4.09
CA GLY A 57 5.44 -0.06 -3.16
C GLY A 57 6.58 0.85 -2.71
N GLY A 58 6.36 2.16 -2.74
CA GLY A 58 7.24 3.19 -2.19
C GLY A 58 6.55 4.05 -1.13
N ASN A 59 7.25 4.35 -0.04
CA ASN A 59 6.70 5.18 1.04
C ASN A 59 6.92 6.69 0.83
N LYS A 60 7.94 7.07 0.09
CA LYS A 60 8.29 8.47 -0.17
C LYS A 60 8.34 8.73 -1.67
N VAL A 61 7.79 9.85 -2.10
CA VAL A 61 7.82 10.28 -3.52
C VAL A 61 9.26 10.37 -4.03
N GLN A 62 10.19 10.85 -3.19
CA GLN A 62 11.60 10.90 -3.52
C GLN A 62 12.18 9.52 -3.87
N GLU A 63 11.83 8.49 -3.08
CA GLU A 63 12.29 7.12 -3.33
C GLU A 63 11.79 6.58 -4.66
N ILE A 64 10.54 6.88 -5.03
CA ILE A 64 9.97 6.51 -6.33
C ILE A 64 10.72 7.26 -7.45
N ARG A 65 10.91 8.57 -7.31
CA ARG A 65 11.57 9.40 -8.30
C ARG A 65 13.01 8.96 -8.57
N ASP A 66 13.78 8.72 -7.52
CA ASP A 66 15.19 8.33 -7.63
C ASP A 66 15.37 6.95 -8.29
N LYS A 67 14.32 6.12 -8.28
CA LYS A 67 14.32 4.76 -8.85
C LYS A 67 13.60 4.65 -10.19
N ALA A 68 12.53 5.42 -10.40
CA ALA A 68 11.71 5.32 -11.60
C ALA A 68 12.52 5.67 -12.86
N THR A 69 13.31 6.74 -12.81
CA THR A 69 14.13 7.16 -13.95
C THR A 69 15.19 6.12 -14.36
N PRO A 70 16.03 5.58 -13.43
CA PRO A 70 17.02 4.56 -13.81
C PRO A 70 16.41 3.21 -14.19
N LEU A 71 15.14 2.96 -13.92
CA LEU A 71 14.45 1.69 -14.13
C LEU A 71 13.28 1.81 -15.11
N ALA A 72 13.20 2.89 -15.87
CA ALA A 72 12.11 3.16 -16.82
C ALA A 72 11.91 2.00 -17.81
N ASP A 73 13.01 1.40 -18.28
CA ASP A 73 12.99 0.30 -19.26
C ASP A 73 12.64 -1.07 -18.65
N CYS A 74 12.48 -1.14 -17.32
CA CYS A 74 12.21 -2.41 -16.64
C CYS A 74 10.71 -2.77 -16.54
N GLY A 75 9.81 -1.90 -17.02
CA GLY A 75 8.37 -2.13 -16.97
C GLY A 75 7.85 -2.26 -15.52
N ILE A 76 8.31 -1.39 -14.63
CA ILE A 76 7.91 -1.39 -13.21
C ILE A 76 6.76 -0.43 -12.99
N ASP A 77 5.70 -0.93 -12.36
CA ASP A 77 4.58 -0.17 -11.85
C ASP A 77 4.86 0.31 -10.42
N TRP A 78 5.04 1.61 -10.26
CA TRP A 78 5.28 2.21 -8.95
C TRP A 78 3.97 2.50 -8.23
N VAL A 79 3.86 2.01 -6.98
CA VAL A 79 2.69 2.18 -6.12
C VAL A 79 3.06 3.09 -4.95
N MET A 80 2.41 4.24 -4.84
CA MET A 80 2.61 5.15 -3.70
C MET A 80 1.75 4.68 -2.52
N ILE A 81 2.40 4.25 -1.43
CA ILE A 81 1.72 3.70 -0.25
C ILE A 81 1.92 4.54 1.02
N GLY A 82 2.82 5.49 1.02
CA GLY A 82 3.05 6.39 2.17
C GLY A 82 2.21 7.66 2.10
N HIS A 83 2.12 8.39 3.22
CA HIS A 83 1.38 9.65 3.26
C HIS A 83 1.86 10.62 2.17
N LEU A 84 0.93 11.07 1.33
CA LEU A 84 1.22 11.91 0.18
C LEU A 84 0.86 13.36 0.46
N GLN A 85 1.87 14.21 0.52
CA GLN A 85 1.67 15.67 0.58
C GLN A 85 1.12 16.18 -0.75
N THR A 86 0.16 17.10 -0.70
CA THR A 86 -0.52 17.66 -1.89
C THR A 86 0.45 18.33 -2.88
N ASN A 87 1.50 18.98 -2.39
CA ASN A 87 2.54 19.60 -3.22
C ASN A 87 3.41 18.61 -4.00
N LYS A 88 3.34 17.30 -3.68
CA LYS A 88 4.04 16.21 -4.36
C LYS A 88 3.18 15.48 -5.41
N ALA A 89 1.92 15.88 -5.57
CA ALA A 89 1.00 15.27 -6.53
C ALA A 89 1.54 15.28 -7.98
N LYS A 90 2.31 16.31 -8.37
CA LYS A 90 2.93 16.40 -9.69
C LYS A 90 3.87 15.24 -9.98
N ASP A 91 4.76 14.91 -9.05
CA ASP A 91 5.73 13.83 -9.25
C ASP A 91 5.03 12.46 -9.30
N VAL A 92 4.04 12.26 -8.41
CA VAL A 92 3.26 11.02 -8.37
C VAL A 92 2.43 10.83 -9.64
N ALA A 93 1.77 11.88 -10.14
CA ALA A 93 1.00 11.82 -11.39
C ALA A 93 1.83 11.40 -12.60
N ARG A 94 3.14 11.68 -12.58
CA ARG A 94 4.07 11.28 -13.66
C ARG A 94 4.61 9.87 -13.50
N LEU A 95 4.90 9.46 -12.26
CA LEU A 95 5.76 8.32 -11.97
C LEU A 95 5.00 7.10 -11.46
N ALA A 96 3.87 7.30 -10.74
CA ALA A 96 3.12 6.21 -10.17
C ALA A 96 2.01 5.72 -11.10
N SER A 97 1.74 4.43 -11.04
CA SER A 97 0.56 3.79 -11.66
C SER A 97 -0.61 3.70 -10.67
N GLU A 98 -0.31 3.77 -9.37
CA GLU A 98 -1.30 3.61 -8.31
C GLU A 98 -0.93 4.43 -7.06
N VAL A 99 -1.95 4.94 -6.37
CA VAL A 99 -1.83 5.59 -5.04
C VAL A 99 -2.76 4.89 -4.06
N GLN A 100 -2.22 4.27 -3.01
CA GLN A 100 -3.00 3.60 -1.96
C GLN A 100 -3.26 4.48 -0.73
N SER A 101 -2.70 5.67 -0.69
CA SER A 101 -2.76 6.59 0.45
C SER A 101 -3.67 7.81 0.19
N LEU A 102 -4.74 7.62 -0.60
CA LEU A 102 -5.72 8.69 -0.83
C LEU A 102 -6.63 8.82 0.38
N ASP A 103 -6.49 9.90 1.15
CA ASP A 103 -7.12 10.05 2.47
C ASP A 103 -7.92 11.37 2.65
N ARG A 104 -7.99 12.22 1.62
CA ARG A 104 -8.67 13.52 1.73
C ARG A 104 -9.01 14.15 0.38
N PRO A 105 -10.06 15.00 0.33
CA PRO A 105 -10.50 15.66 -0.91
C PRO A 105 -9.42 16.53 -1.57
N ALA A 106 -8.67 17.32 -0.79
CA ALA A 106 -7.62 18.19 -1.34
C ALA A 106 -6.52 17.42 -2.08
N LEU A 107 -6.23 16.18 -1.66
CA LEU A 107 -5.27 15.32 -2.36
C LEU A 107 -5.88 14.78 -3.66
N ALA A 108 -7.15 14.35 -3.65
CA ALA A 108 -7.84 13.90 -4.84
C ALA A 108 -7.87 14.99 -5.92
N GLU A 109 -8.25 16.21 -5.56
CA GLU A 109 -8.27 17.38 -6.46
C GLU A 109 -6.89 17.70 -7.04
N ALA A 110 -5.84 17.61 -6.22
CA ALA A 110 -4.48 17.88 -6.67
C ALA A 110 -3.96 16.81 -7.62
N LEU A 111 -4.26 15.52 -7.36
CA LEU A 111 -3.91 14.41 -8.23
C LEU A 111 -4.66 14.52 -9.56
N ASP A 112 -5.98 14.68 -9.52
CA ASP A 112 -6.82 14.78 -10.71
C ASP A 112 -6.32 15.89 -11.64
N ARG A 113 -6.13 17.12 -11.12
CA ARG A 113 -5.61 18.24 -11.91
C ARG A 113 -4.27 17.95 -12.59
N ARG A 114 -3.38 17.23 -11.89
CA ARG A 114 -2.07 16.88 -12.45
C ARG A 114 -2.18 15.76 -13.47
N LEU A 115 -3.01 14.77 -13.23
CA LEU A 115 -3.26 13.67 -14.15
C LEU A 115 -3.91 14.13 -15.44
N GLN A 116 -4.86 15.06 -15.39
CA GLN A 116 -5.44 15.71 -16.57
C GLN A 116 -4.36 16.40 -17.39
N HIS A 117 -3.45 17.15 -16.74
CA HIS A 117 -2.34 17.80 -17.42
C HIS A 117 -1.36 16.80 -18.08
N GLU A 118 -1.13 15.65 -17.48
CA GLU A 118 -0.25 14.59 -18.01
C GLU A 118 -0.98 13.66 -19.00
N GLY A 119 -2.29 13.84 -19.23
CA GLY A 119 -3.11 12.96 -20.07
C GLY A 119 -3.19 11.52 -19.56
N ARG A 120 -3.16 11.33 -18.23
CA ARG A 120 -3.11 10.03 -17.56
C ARG A 120 -4.26 9.81 -16.60
N ALA A 121 -4.55 8.54 -16.34
CA ALA A 121 -5.39 8.10 -15.23
C ALA A 121 -4.63 7.03 -14.43
N ILE A 122 -4.86 6.97 -13.11
CA ILE A 122 -4.22 6.00 -12.21
C ILE A 122 -5.24 5.30 -11.34
N ASP A 123 -4.86 4.13 -10.83
CA ASP A 123 -5.64 3.45 -9.81
C ASP A 123 -5.42 4.08 -8.44
N VAL A 124 -6.48 4.15 -7.62
CA VAL A 124 -6.37 4.67 -6.26
C VAL A 124 -7.09 3.76 -5.26
N LEU A 125 -6.49 3.61 -4.07
CA LEU A 125 -7.18 3.07 -2.91
C LEU A 125 -7.40 4.18 -1.89
N VAL A 126 -8.57 4.19 -1.26
CA VAL A 126 -8.84 5.12 -0.16
C VAL A 126 -8.21 4.54 1.11
N GLN A 127 -7.29 5.31 1.72
CA GLN A 127 -6.73 4.96 3.01
C GLN A 127 -7.69 5.35 4.12
N VAL A 128 -8.17 4.35 4.86
CA VAL A 128 -9.08 4.53 6.00
C VAL A 128 -8.32 4.36 7.31
N LYS A 129 -8.57 5.24 8.27
CA LYS A 129 -8.00 5.18 9.61
C LYS A 129 -8.80 4.19 10.47
N THR A 130 -8.36 2.94 10.54
CA THR A 130 -8.99 1.92 11.39
C THR A 130 -8.31 1.75 12.75
N SER A 131 -7.13 2.36 12.94
CA SER A 131 -6.39 2.36 14.19
C SER A 131 -6.74 3.60 15.03
N PRO A 132 -6.89 3.48 16.36
CA PRO A 132 -7.09 4.63 17.24
C PRO A 132 -5.84 5.51 17.42
N GLU A 133 -4.66 5.05 16.99
CA GLU A 133 -3.39 5.77 17.15
C GLU A 133 -3.45 7.14 16.46
N PRO A 134 -3.15 8.26 17.17
CA PRO A 134 -3.17 9.61 16.56
C PRO A 134 -2.17 9.76 15.40
N SER A 135 -1.05 9.05 15.45
CA SER A 135 0.02 9.08 14.45
C SER A 135 -0.32 8.44 13.10
N LYS A 136 -1.42 7.68 13.02
CA LYS A 136 -1.83 7.03 11.78
C LYS A 136 -2.66 7.98 10.92
N TYR A 137 -2.25 8.08 9.64
CA TYR A 137 -3.01 8.78 8.61
C TYR A 137 -4.17 7.94 8.11
N GLY A 138 -5.13 8.59 7.49
CA GLY A 138 -6.29 7.97 6.86
C GLY A 138 -7.55 8.79 7.03
N LEU A 139 -8.49 8.58 6.12
CA LEU A 139 -9.83 9.13 6.19
C LEU A 139 -10.58 8.53 7.40
N PRO A 140 -11.27 9.32 8.21
CA PRO A 140 -12.17 8.79 9.23
C PRO A 140 -13.20 7.83 8.63
N PRO A 141 -13.50 6.68 9.26
CA PRO A 141 -14.44 5.67 8.73
C PRO A 141 -15.80 6.24 8.35
N GLU A 142 -16.34 7.14 9.15
CA GLU A 142 -17.65 7.79 8.97
C GLU A 142 -17.73 8.69 7.73
N GLN A 143 -16.60 9.13 7.20
CA GLN A 143 -16.54 9.97 5.99
C GLN A 143 -16.38 9.16 4.70
N LEU A 144 -16.26 7.83 4.79
CA LEU A 144 -15.91 7.00 3.62
C LEU A 144 -16.97 7.06 2.51
N SER A 145 -18.25 6.91 2.86
CA SER A 145 -19.34 6.89 1.85
C SER A 145 -19.39 8.19 1.06
N GLU A 146 -19.40 9.34 1.75
CA GLU A 146 -19.40 10.65 1.11
C GLU A 146 -18.16 10.87 0.24
N PHE A 147 -17.00 10.42 0.72
CA PHE A 147 -15.75 10.58 -0.02
C PHE A 147 -15.72 9.72 -1.29
N LEU A 148 -16.20 8.48 -1.24
CA LEU A 148 -16.31 7.61 -2.40
C LEU A 148 -17.26 8.21 -3.47
N ASP A 149 -18.39 8.75 -3.07
CA ASP A 149 -19.31 9.43 -3.98
C ASP A 149 -18.68 10.68 -4.62
N ARG A 150 -17.90 11.43 -3.84
CA ARG A 150 -17.14 12.58 -4.34
C ARG A 150 -16.10 12.16 -5.38
N LEU A 151 -15.44 11.02 -5.20
CA LEU A 151 -14.41 10.53 -6.12
C LEU A 151 -14.96 10.15 -7.50
N ARG A 152 -16.25 9.85 -7.63
CA ARG A 152 -16.91 9.58 -8.94
C ARG A 152 -16.82 10.74 -9.94
N ARG A 153 -16.45 11.95 -9.48
CA ARG A 153 -16.31 13.14 -10.34
C ARG A 153 -14.99 13.19 -11.09
N TYR A 154 -14.03 12.36 -10.71
CA TYR A 154 -12.66 12.41 -11.22
C TYR A 154 -12.39 11.22 -12.14
N ASP A 155 -12.48 11.43 -13.46
CA ASP A 155 -12.24 10.39 -14.46
C ASP A 155 -10.79 9.89 -14.48
N THR A 156 -9.86 10.67 -13.91
CA THR A 156 -8.44 10.29 -13.82
C THR A 156 -8.10 9.41 -12.63
N LEU A 157 -9.02 9.26 -11.66
CA LEU A 157 -8.85 8.49 -10.43
C LEU A 157 -9.76 7.25 -10.44
N ARG A 158 -9.23 6.11 -10.82
CA ARG A 158 -9.99 4.84 -10.79
C ARG A 158 -9.94 4.24 -9.40
N VAL A 159 -11.00 4.40 -8.61
CA VAL A 159 -11.08 3.83 -7.27
C VAL A 159 -11.20 2.32 -7.36
N ARG A 160 -10.20 1.60 -6.81
CA ARG A 160 -10.10 0.14 -6.87
C ARG A 160 -10.27 -0.54 -5.53
N GLY A 161 -10.38 0.19 -4.43
CA GLY A 161 -10.52 -0.43 -3.13
C GLY A 161 -10.13 0.47 -1.97
N LEU A 162 -9.89 -0.19 -0.84
CA LEU A 162 -9.52 0.45 0.41
C LEU A 162 -8.15 -0.04 0.91
N MET A 163 -7.47 0.80 1.68
CA MET A 163 -6.21 0.48 2.33
C MET A 163 -6.23 0.89 3.79
N THR A 164 -5.57 0.11 4.66
CA THR A 164 -5.31 0.54 6.04
C THR A 164 -3.95 0.07 6.57
N LEU A 165 -3.54 0.73 7.66
CA LEU A 165 -2.44 0.31 8.54
C LEU A 165 -3.04 0.01 9.92
N ALA A 166 -2.96 -1.24 10.36
CA ALA A 166 -3.43 -1.63 11.67
C ALA A 166 -2.62 -0.99 12.80
N ILE A 167 -3.15 -1.05 14.01
CA ILE A 167 -2.46 -0.67 15.24
C ILE A 167 -1.19 -1.52 15.40
N LEU A 168 -0.13 -0.91 15.95
CA LEU A 168 1.05 -1.64 16.37
C LEU A 168 0.80 -2.23 17.76
N SER A 169 0.34 -3.47 17.81
CA SER A 169 0.01 -4.17 19.05
C SER A 169 0.54 -5.61 19.03
N THR A 170 0.85 -6.14 20.21
CA THR A 170 1.14 -7.55 20.43
C THR A 170 -0.13 -8.40 20.55
N GLU A 171 -1.28 -7.75 20.74
CA GLU A 171 -2.59 -8.40 20.87
C GLU A 171 -3.23 -8.65 19.50
N PRO A 172 -3.31 -9.92 19.03
CA PRO A 172 -3.86 -10.23 17.73
C PRO A 172 -5.30 -9.76 17.51
N ALA A 173 -6.09 -9.71 18.58
CA ALA A 173 -7.49 -9.28 18.51
C ALA A 173 -7.63 -7.80 18.12
N GLU A 174 -6.76 -6.92 18.62
CA GLU A 174 -6.74 -5.50 18.28
C GLU A 174 -6.35 -5.29 16.80
N VAL A 175 -5.30 -5.98 16.37
CA VAL A 175 -4.83 -5.94 14.97
C VAL A 175 -5.92 -6.43 14.02
N ARG A 176 -6.55 -7.59 14.34
CA ARG A 176 -7.67 -8.12 13.56
C ARG A 176 -8.87 -7.18 13.53
N GLY A 177 -9.15 -6.49 14.64
CA GLY A 177 -10.21 -5.49 14.71
C GLY A 177 -10.06 -4.39 13.66
N CYS A 178 -8.84 -3.90 13.44
CA CYS A 178 -8.55 -2.91 12.40
C CYS A 178 -8.84 -3.46 10.98
N PHE A 179 -8.44 -4.69 10.70
CA PHE A 179 -8.65 -5.30 9.38
C PHE A 179 -10.11 -5.65 9.14
N ARG A 180 -10.81 -6.15 10.15
CA ARG A 180 -12.25 -6.44 10.10
C ARG A 180 -13.04 -5.18 9.82
N LEU A 181 -12.74 -4.07 10.50
CA LEU A 181 -13.40 -2.79 10.25
C LEU A 181 -13.23 -2.35 8.80
N LEU A 182 -12.03 -2.48 8.22
CA LEU A 182 -11.83 -2.13 6.81
C LEU A 182 -12.66 -3.00 5.86
N ARG A 183 -12.74 -4.31 6.13
CA ARG A 183 -13.57 -5.23 5.33
C ARG A 183 -15.05 -4.85 5.41
N GLU A 184 -15.57 -4.62 6.60
CA GLU A 184 -16.97 -4.24 6.82
C GLU A 184 -17.33 -2.93 6.09
N LEU A 185 -16.45 -1.94 6.14
CA LEU A 185 -16.59 -0.69 5.40
C LEU A 185 -16.60 -0.90 3.88
N ARG A 186 -15.72 -1.76 3.35
CA ARG A 186 -15.71 -2.14 1.95
C ARG A 186 -17.03 -2.83 1.55
N ASP A 187 -17.48 -3.79 2.35
CA ASP A 187 -18.70 -4.55 2.07
C ASP A 187 -19.93 -3.65 2.07
N GLN A 188 -20.00 -2.68 2.99
CA GLN A 188 -21.05 -1.65 3.01
C GLN A 188 -21.01 -0.77 1.75
N ALA A 189 -19.81 -0.32 1.34
CA ALA A 189 -19.66 0.50 0.14
C ALA A 189 -20.02 -0.29 -1.14
N VAL A 190 -19.67 -1.57 -1.21
CA VAL A 190 -20.06 -2.45 -2.34
C VAL A 190 -21.59 -2.60 -2.38
N ALA A 191 -22.26 -2.77 -1.24
CA ALA A 191 -23.73 -2.81 -1.17
C ALA A 191 -24.38 -1.48 -1.63
N GLN A 192 -23.65 -0.36 -1.57
CA GLN A 192 -24.06 0.95 -2.09
C GLN A 192 -23.70 1.15 -3.59
N GLY A 193 -23.17 0.13 -4.25
CA GLY A 193 -22.88 0.17 -5.69
C GLY A 193 -21.47 0.68 -6.06
N HIS A 194 -20.52 0.66 -5.13
CA HIS A 194 -19.11 0.89 -5.44
C HIS A 194 -18.41 -0.41 -5.83
N ASP A 195 -17.52 -0.35 -6.83
CA ASP A 195 -16.66 -1.48 -7.23
C ASP A 195 -15.30 -1.39 -6.53
N LEU A 196 -15.14 -2.12 -5.42
CA LEU A 196 -13.97 -2.07 -4.55
C LEU A 196 -13.35 -3.47 -4.36
N PRO A 197 -12.76 -4.07 -5.40
CA PRO A 197 -12.23 -5.42 -5.32
C PRO A 197 -11.00 -5.56 -4.42
N THR A 198 -10.28 -4.46 -4.15
CA THR A 198 -9.00 -4.51 -3.44
C THR A 198 -9.14 -4.11 -1.98
N LEU A 199 -8.67 -4.99 -1.08
CA LEU A 199 -8.38 -4.69 0.32
C LEU A 199 -6.89 -4.81 0.56
N SER A 200 -6.17 -3.68 0.52
CA SER A 200 -4.74 -3.62 0.79
C SER A 200 -4.50 -3.42 2.27
N MET A 201 -4.16 -4.51 2.97
CA MET A 201 -3.92 -4.52 4.41
C MET A 201 -3.02 -5.70 4.80
N GLY A 202 -2.27 -5.54 5.89
CA GLY A 202 -1.28 -6.51 6.33
C GLY A 202 0.13 -6.23 5.80
N MET A 203 1.10 -6.36 6.69
CA MET A 203 2.53 -6.19 6.47
C MET A 203 3.30 -7.45 6.91
N SER A 204 4.63 -7.40 6.90
CA SER A 204 5.50 -8.56 7.20
C SER A 204 5.18 -9.26 8.53
N GLY A 205 4.66 -8.55 9.54
CA GLY A 205 4.38 -9.09 10.87
C GLY A 205 2.94 -9.58 11.08
N ASP A 206 1.98 -9.05 10.32
CA ASP A 206 0.56 -9.23 10.59
C ASP A 206 -0.27 -9.70 9.38
N PHE A 207 0.37 -9.93 8.22
CA PHE A 207 -0.35 -10.35 7.00
C PHE A 207 -1.19 -11.64 7.17
N PRO A 208 -0.83 -12.64 8.00
CA PRO A 208 -1.70 -13.80 8.18
C PRO A 208 -3.05 -13.43 8.80
N LEU A 209 -3.04 -12.48 9.75
CA LEU A 209 -4.28 -11.95 10.36
C LEU A 209 -5.09 -11.16 9.34
N ALA A 210 -4.43 -10.35 8.50
CA ALA A 210 -5.08 -9.60 7.44
C ALA A 210 -5.73 -10.51 6.39
N ILE A 211 -5.05 -11.58 5.99
CA ILE A 211 -5.60 -12.59 5.05
C ILE A 211 -6.84 -13.25 5.64
N ALA A 212 -6.79 -13.62 6.92
CA ALA A 212 -7.94 -14.21 7.62
C ALA A 212 -9.14 -13.24 7.69
N GLU A 213 -8.90 -11.93 7.71
CA GLU A 213 -9.94 -10.88 7.67
C GLU A 213 -10.27 -10.41 6.24
N GLY A 214 -9.78 -11.08 5.20
CA GLY A 214 -10.20 -10.83 3.81
C GLY A 214 -9.28 -9.95 2.98
N ALA A 215 -8.02 -9.71 3.38
CA ALA A 215 -7.05 -9.00 2.54
C ALA A 215 -6.94 -9.64 1.15
N THR A 216 -6.93 -8.82 0.10
CA THR A 216 -6.65 -9.24 -1.28
C THR A 216 -5.26 -8.80 -1.72
N GLU A 217 -4.64 -7.88 -0.97
CA GLU A 217 -3.26 -7.48 -1.17
C GLU A 217 -2.57 -7.31 0.19
N VAL A 218 -1.34 -7.86 0.29
CA VAL A 218 -0.45 -7.68 1.45
C VAL A 218 0.83 -6.96 1.05
N ARG A 219 1.32 -6.04 1.89
CA ARG A 219 2.48 -5.17 1.60
C ARG A 219 3.70 -5.64 2.37
N ILE A 220 4.65 -6.28 1.71
CA ILE A 220 5.77 -6.96 2.35
C ILE A 220 7.11 -6.35 1.93
N GLY A 221 7.86 -5.86 2.89
CA GLY A 221 9.17 -5.24 2.68
C GLY A 221 10.33 -6.04 3.26
N THR A 222 10.54 -5.92 4.56
CA THR A 222 11.71 -6.50 5.26
C THR A 222 11.86 -8.01 5.12
N ALA A 223 10.75 -8.73 5.03
CA ALA A 223 10.78 -10.18 4.86
C ALA A 223 11.25 -10.60 3.44
N ILE A 224 11.14 -9.73 2.43
CA ILE A 224 11.63 -9.98 1.07
C ILE A 224 13.07 -9.44 0.91
N PHE A 225 13.27 -8.16 1.27
CA PHE A 225 14.50 -7.44 0.94
C PHE A 225 15.55 -7.45 2.06
N GLY A 226 15.24 -8.01 3.24
CA GLY A 226 16.12 -8.05 4.40
C GLY A 226 15.97 -6.84 5.32
N LYS A 227 16.75 -6.85 6.41
CA LYS A 227 16.75 -5.75 7.40
C LYS A 227 17.23 -4.45 6.78
N ARG A 228 16.70 -3.34 7.28
CA ARG A 228 17.14 -2.01 6.86
C ARG A 228 18.58 -1.75 7.31
N PRO A 229 19.39 -1.03 6.49
CA PRO A 229 20.75 -0.66 6.88
C PRO A 229 20.80 0.36 8.03
N TYR A 230 19.71 1.11 8.24
CA TYR A 230 19.58 2.12 9.29
C TYR A 230 18.40 1.80 10.22
N PRO A 231 18.41 2.27 11.48
CA PRO A 231 17.32 2.06 12.43
C PRO A 231 16.04 2.76 11.97
N ASP A 232 14.90 2.36 12.52
CA ASP A 232 13.59 2.90 12.15
C ASP A 232 13.46 4.40 12.39
N SER A 233 14.13 4.95 13.41
CA SER A 233 14.20 6.40 13.67
C SER A 233 14.82 7.22 12.53
N TYR A 234 15.70 6.64 11.74
CA TYR A 234 16.22 7.27 10.52
C TYR A 234 15.14 7.47 9.45
N TYR A 235 14.20 6.53 9.34
CA TYR A 235 13.13 6.56 8.34
C TYR A 235 11.87 7.26 8.85
N TRP A 236 11.69 7.26 10.16
CA TRP A 236 10.58 7.88 10.89
C TRP A 236 11.16 8.76 11.98
N PRO A 237 11.74 9.93 11.64
CA PRO A 237 12.17 10.87 12.67
C PRO A 237 10.92 11.23 13.49
N GLU A 238 11.01 11.06 14.80
CA GLU A 238 9.98 11.52 15.72
C GLU A 238 9.66 12.98 15.39
N SER A 239 8.40 13.30 15.22
CA SER A 239 8.00 14.70 15.05
C SER A 239 8.53 15.49 16.25
N PRO A 240 9.22 16.63 16.05
CA PRO A 240 9.73 17.39 17.17
C PRO A 240 8.56 17.71 18.10
N VAL A 241 8.67 17.28 19.35
CA VAL A 241 7.76 17.67 20.42
C VAL A 241 7.79 19.20 20.44
N LYS A 242 6.71 19.85 20.04
CA LYS A 242 6.55 21.27 20.21
C LYS A 242 6.55 21.55 21.71
N SER A 243 7.67 22.03 22.20
CA SER A 243 7.77 22.67 23.52
C SER A 243 6.93 23.93 23.57
#